data_e49b3c9dbb5a58037859342b668bda7d
#
_entry.id   e49b3c9dbb5a58037859342b668bda7d
#
_cell.length_a   1.000
_cell.length_b   1.000
_cell.length_c   1.000
_cell.angle_alpha   90.00
_cell.angle_beta   90.00
_cell.angle_gamma   90.00
#
_symmetry.space_group_name_H-M   'P 1'
#
loop_
_entity.id
_entity.type
_entity.pdbx_description
1 polymer ?
#
loop_
_entity_poly.entity_id
_entity_poly.type
_entity_poly.pdbx_seq_one_letter_code
_entity_poly.pdbx_strand_id
1 'polypeptide(L)'
;MEQSPTPRQMAKGLLSGIAQPRPLFLPIVFSLGAKVENVPLGSFLGNPTKISSALRQMRTHLRSDGVTCYFDPYLEVEALGATLQRNSDNRAPTMHWPHPLRMRELPEGLRSPEEATNGGRVPVAVEVIRRMNALPNREFLLMAGVTGPLTLAARITQMENKQNLRSEDLSEAAQELAGSVVTQMASTFLEAGADTVFIYEEIIPALSAEGCDAWANLLAPTINVIRFYEALPVLYLPCAPIPFEDWDLIFRQHWHCVKCARLDVIAMRRREGGRATDGTPFGIALPLDAFRPDVGYGKSPFQDIRTWISYLQPSIVTTAGDVPVATDMKHLTKVLEGVPRGV
;
A
#
# COMPACT_ATOMS: atom_id res chain seq x y z
N MET A 1 -31.83 17.86 1.91
CA MET A 1 -30.85 16.92 2.48
C MET A 1 -29.59 17.02 1.60
N GLU A 2 -28.51 17.53 2.12
CA GLU A 2 -27.23 17.48 1.41
C GLU A 2 -26.86 16.01 1.18
N GLN A 3 -26.57 15.66 -0.06
CA GLN A 3 -26.08 14.31 -0.38
C GLN A 3 -24.72 14.09 0.26
N SER A 4 -24.56 12.96 0.93
CA SER A 4 -23.26 12.59 1.49
C SER A 4 -22.21 12.56 0.37
N PRO A 5 -20.99 13.07 0.61
CA PRO A 5 -19.96 13.13 -0.45
C PRO A 5 -19.57 11.71 -0.90
N THR A 6 -19.37 11.56 -2.21
CA THR A 6 -18.86 10.30 -2.78
C THR A 6 -17.41 10.04 -2.35
N PRO A 7 -16.92 8.80 -2.38
CA PRO A 7 -15.51 8.50 -2.09
C PRO A 7 -14.52 9.35 -2.89
N ARG A 8 -14.80 9.62 -4.15
CA ARG A 8 -13.94 10.48 -5.00
C ARG A 8 -13.95 11.94 -4.54
N GLN A 9 -15.09 12.47 -4.12
CA GLN A 9 -15.19 13.82 -3.53
C GLN A 9 -14.45 13.90 -2.19
N MET A 10 -14.57 12.85 -1.37
CA MET A 10 -13.83 12.76 -0.10
C MET A 10 -12.30 12.75 -0.32
N ALA A 11 -11.81 11.98 -1.28
CA ALA A 11 -10.38 11.96 -1.63
C ALA A 11 -9.88 13.34 -2.08
N LYS A 12 -10.64 14.03 -2.93
CA LYS A 12 -10.33 15.42 -3.34
C LYS A 12 -10.37 16.39 -2.14
N GLY A 13 -11.30 16.22 -1.23
CA GLY A 13 -11.35 16.99 0.01
C GLY A 13 -10.09 16.80 0.87
N LEU A 14 -9.61 15.56 1.01
CA LEU A 14 -8.36 15.27 1.74
C LEU A 14 -7.14 15.91 1.08
N LEU A 15 -7.06 15.91 -0.27
CA LEU A 15 -6.00 16.61 -1.00
C LEU A 15 -5.97 18.12 -0.73
N SER A 16 -7.16 18.70 -0.49
CA SER A 16 -7.35 20.12 -0.18
C SER A 16 -7.27 20.43 1.33
N GLY A 17 -6.94 19.45 2.17
CA GLY A 17 -6.88 19.61 3.63
C GLY A 17 -8.25 19.76 4.31
N ILE A 18 -9.34 19.39 3.63
CA ILE A 18 -10.71 19.48 4.15
C ILE A 18 -11.02 18.22 4.98
N ALA A 19 -11.44 18.41 6.22
CA ALA A 19 -11.90 17.31 7.07
C ALA A 19 -13.12 16.60 6.43
N GLN A 20 -13.11 15.26 6.47
CA GLN A 20 -14.17 14.46 5.90
C GLN A 20 -15.17 13.99 6.99
N PRO A 21 -16.44 13.76 6.65
CA PRO A 21 -17.46 13.36 7.62
C PRO A 21 -17.23 11.96 8.20
N ARG A 22 -16.44 11.14 7.56
CA ARG A 22 -16.02 9.81 7.99
C ARG A 22 -14.69 9.43 7.34
N PRO A 23 -13.97 8.42 7.82
CA PRO A 23 -12.79 7.93 7.11
C PRO A 23 -13.17 7.29 5.77
N LEU A 24 -12.26 7.37 4.79
CA LEU A 24 -12.29 6.53 3.60
C LEU A 24 -11.93 5.09 3.99
N PHE A 25 -12.76 4.13 3.58
CA PHE A 25 -12.49 2.71 3.79
C PHE A 25 -11.84 2.10 2.53
N LEU A 26 -10.53 1.91 2.59
CA LEU A 26 -9.66 1.50 1.48
C LEU A 26 -8.88 0.22 1.80
N PRO A 27 -9.56 -0.94 1.97
CA PRO A 27 -8.87 -2.17 2.35
C PRO A 27 -8.04 -2.73 1.19
N ILE A 28 -6.87 -3.30 1.50
CA ILE A 28 -6.08 -4.07 0.53
C ILE A 28 -6.61 -5.50 0.53
N VAL A 29 -7.46 -5.80 -0.44
CA VAL A 29 -8.07 -7.13 -0.63
C VAL A 29 -7.89 -7.50 -2.10
N PHE A 30 -6.78 -8.12 -2.41
CA PHE A 30 -6.41 -8.46 -3.79
C PHE A 30 -6.27 -9.97 -4.00
N SER A 31 -5.36 -10.63 -3.29
CA SER A 31 -5.10 -12.07 -3.47
C SER A 31 -6.31 -12.96 -3.19
N LEU A 32 -7.22 -12.51 -2.33
CA LEU A 32 -8.49 -13.19 -2.06
C LEU A 32 -9.33 -13.36 -3.33
N GLY A 33 -9.14 -12.51 -4.34
CA GLY A 33 -9.76 -12.62 -5.66
C GLY A 33 -9.48 -13.95 -6.37
N ALA A 34 -8.33 -14.57 -6.14
CA ALA A 34 -8.00 -15.88 -6.68
C ALA A 34 -8.98 -16.96 -6.15
N LYS A 35 -9.36 -16.89 -4.87
CA LYS A 35 -10.36 -17.77 -4.27
C LYS A 35 -11.76 -17.48 -4.80
N VAL A 36 -12.12 -16.21 -4.99
CA VAL A 36 -13.40 -15.80 -5.58
C VAL A 36 -13.58 -16.36 -6.99
N GLU A 37 -12.53 -16.32 -7.80
CA GLU A 37 -12.49 -16.84 -9.17
C GLU A 37 -12.18 -18.35 -9.25
N ASN A 38 -11.96 -19.01 -8.11
CA ASN A 38 -11.61 -20.42 -7.99
C ASN A 38 -10.42 -20.83 -8.88
N VAL A 39 -9.33 -20.07 -8.79
CA VAL A 39 -8.09 -20.34 -9.55
C VAL A 39 -6.85 -20.22 -8.65
N PRO A 40 -5.74 -20.90 -9.01
CA PRO A 40 -4.47 -20.69 -8.32
C PRO A 40 -4.02 -19.24 -8.39
N LEU A 41 -3.41 -18.73 -7.30
CA LEU A 41 -2.94 -17.35 -7.21
C LEU A 41 -2.01 -16.97 -8.37
N GLY A 42 -1.05 -17.84 -8.75
CA GLY A 42 -0.17 -17.57 -9.87
C GLY A 42 -0.90 -17.34 -11.21
N SER A 43 -1.97 -18.09 -11.47
CA SER A 43 -2.81 -17.90 -12.65
C SER A 43 -3.67 -16.64 -12.55
N PHE A 44 -4.11 -16.28 -11.34
CA PHE A 44 -4.87 -15.07 -11.08
C PHE A 44 -4.05 -13.82 -11.37
N LEU A 45 -2.81 -13.76 -10.87
CA LEU A 45 -1.92 -12.61 -11.01
C LEU A 45 -1.59 -12.23 -12.46
N GLY A 46 -1.69 -13.16 -13.41
CA GLY A 46 -1.47 -12.92 -14.83
C GLY A 46 -2.74 -12.68 -15.66
N ASN A 47 -3.93 -12.65 -15.03
CA ASN A 47 -5.18 -12.63 -15.78
C ASN A 47 -6.05 -11.40 -15.47
N PRO A 48 -5.96 -10.32 -16.27
CA PRO A 48 -6.67 -9.08 -16.00
C PRO A 48 -8.20 -9.25 -16.02
N THR A 49 -8.73 -10.21 -16.76
CA THR A 49 -10.18 -10.48 -16.81
C THR A 49 -10.67 -11.05 -15.50
N LYS A 50 -9.99 -12.07 -14.96
CA LYS A 50 -10.34 -12.67 -13.67
C LYS A 50 -10.15 -11.69 -12.53
N ILE A 51 -9.05 -10.93 -12.56
CA ILE A 51 -8.80 -9.89 -11.55
C ILE A 51 -9.97 -8.88 -11.54
N SER A 52 -10.31 -8.30 -12.69
CA SER A 52 -11.37 -7.30 -12.78
C SER A 52 -12.74 -7.84 -12.37
N SER A 53 -13.04 -9.13 -12.68
CA SER A 53 -14.26 -9.82 -12.23
C SER A 53 -14.31 -9.95 -10.72
N ALA A 54 -13.24 -10.48 -10.11
CA ALA A 54 -13.14 -10.65 -8.67
C ALA A 54 -13.25 -9.33 -7.90
N LEU A 55 -12.57 -8.28 -8.37
CA LEU A 55 -12.58 -6.96 -7.73
C LEU A 55 -14.00 -6.37 -7.66
N ARG A 56 -14.79 -6.50 -8.73
CA ARG A 56 -16.19 -6.07 -8.75
C ARG A 56 -17.04 -6.82 -7.74
N GLN A 57 -16.89 -8.15 -7.67
CA GLN A 57 -17.60 -8.99 -6.72
C GLN A 57 -17.21 -8.63 -5.27
N MET A 58 -15.91 -8.56 -4.97
CA MET A 58 -15.43 -8.24 -3.63
C MET A 58 -15.87 -6.85 -3.17
N ARG A 59 -15.82 -5.84 -4.05
CA ARG A 59 -16.28 -4.48 -3.73
C ARG A 59 -17.77 -4.48 -3.33
N THR A 60 -18.62 -5.21 -4.07
CA THR A 60 -20.05 -5.30 -3.76
C THR A 60 -20.29 -5.88 -2.37
N HIS A 61 -19.54 -6.91 -1.99
CA HIS A 61 -19.65 -7.54 -0.67
C HIS A 61 -19.11 -6.66 0.46
N LEU A 62 -17.96 -6.04 0.24
CA LEU A 62 -17.27 -5.24 1.25
C LEU A 62 -17.83 -3.83 1.38
N ARG A 63 -18.52 -3.32 0.36
CA ARG A 63 -18.97 -1.93 0.27
C ARG A 63 -17.84 -0.95 0.59
N SER A 64 -16.63 -1.25 0.07
CA SER A 64 -15.46 -0.40 0.26
C SER A 64 -15.55 0.87 -0.59
N ASP A 65 -14.92 1.94 -0.11
CA ASP A 65 -14.82 3.21 -0.84
C ASP A 65 -13.82 3.13 -2.00
N GLY A 66 -12.97 2.14 -2.03
CA GLY A 66 -12.03 1.87 -3.11
C GLY A 66 -11.75 0.39 -3.30
N VAL A 67 -11.12 0.06 -4.41
CA VAL A 67 -10.64 -1.28 -4.74
C VAL A 67 -9.17 -1.25 -5.09
N THR A 68 -8.39 -2.18 -4.53
CA THR A 68 -7.00 -2.39 -4.87
C THR A 68 -6.91 -3.09 -6.22
N CYS A 69 -6.58 -2.35 -7.28
CA CYS A 69 -6.59 -2.87 -8.65
C CYS A 69 -5.51 -3.92 -8.89
N TYR A 70 -4.35 -3.71 -8.32
CA TYR A 70 -3.25 -4.68 -8.33
C TYR A 70 -2.39 -4.47 -7.09
N PHE A 71 -1.97 -5.55 -6.45
CA PHE A 71 -1.09 -5.51 -5.30
C PHE A 71 -0.13 -6.69 -5.31
N ASP A 72 1.14 -6.40 -5.50
CA ASP A 72 2.23 -7.35 -5.37
C ASP A 72 3.49 -6.60 -4.94
N PRO A 73 3.98 -6.82 -3.72
CA PRO A 73 5.18 -6.13 -3.22
C PRO A 73 6.45 -6.36 -4.04
N TYR A 74 6.45 -7.34 -4.95
CA TYR A 74 7.59 -7.69 -5.81
C TYR A 74 7.37 -7.29 -7.28
N LEU A 75 6.35 -6.49 -7.59
CA LEU A 75 6.02 -6.11 -8.95
C LEU A 75 7.17 -5.33 -9.63
N GLU A 76 7.77 -4.37 -8.91
CA GLU A 76 8.82 -3.51 -9.44
C GLU A 76 10.13 -4.25 -9.66
N VAL A 77 10.52 -5.16 -8.75
CA VAL A 77 11.73 -5.97 -8.96
C VAL A 77 11.59 -6.94 -10.12
N GLU A 78 10.40 -7.53 -10.32
CA GLU A 78 10.08 -8.34 -11.49
C GLU A 78 10.13 -7.48 -12.78
N ALA A 79 9.59 -6.28 -12.72
CA ALA A 79 9.62 -5.32 -13.81
C ALA A 79 11.05 -4.92 -14.20
N LEU A 80 11.94 -4.77 -13.22
CA LEU A 80 13.36 -4.50 -13.41
C LEU A 80 14.17 -5.68 -13.98
N GLY A 81 13.59 -6.88 -14.01
CA GLY A 81 14.20 -8.07 -14.63
C GLY A 81 14.48 -9.23 -13.68
N ALA A 82 14.12 -9.14 -12.41
CA ALA A 82 14.21 -10.26 -11.49
C ALA A 82 13.22 -11.38 -11.86
N THR A 83 13.61 -12.63 -11.64
CA THR A 83 12.72 -13.78 -11.73
C THR A 83 12.20 -14.12 -10.33
N LEU A 84 10.87 -14.29 -10.20
CA LEU A 84 10.22 -14.61 -8.94
C LEU A 84 9.78 -16.07 -8.92
N GLN A 85 10.36 -16.87 -8.02
CA GLN A 85 9.91 -18.22 -7.73
C GLN A 85 8.93 -18.19 -6.56
N ARG A 86 7.62 -18.39 -6.84
CA ARG A 86 6.57 -18.42 -5.83
C ARG A 86 6.37 -19.83 -5.29
N ASN A 87 6.37 -19.94 -3.97
CA ASN A 87 6.09 -21.19 -3.28
C ASN A 87 4.57 -21.36 -3.07
N SER A 88 4.12 -22.62 -2.97
CA SER A 88 2.68 -22.95 -2.79
C SER A 88 2.13 -22.55 -1.43
N ASP A 89 2.98 -22.24 -0.46
CA ASP A 89 2.63 -21.98 0.95
C ASP A 89 2.42 -20.50 1.30
N ASN A 90 2.22 -19.64 0.30
CA ASN A 90 2.02 -18.18 0.44
C ASN A 90 3.15 -17.43 1.15
N ARG A 91 4.35 -17.99 1.22
CA ARG A 91 5.54 -17.27 1.65
C ARG A 91 5.98 -16.24 0.61
N ALA A 92 6.79 -15.27 1.04
CA ALA A 92 7.44 -14.36 0.13
C ALA A 92 8.15 -15.14 -1.00
N PRO A 93 8.04 -14.70 -2.28
CA PRO A 93 8.70 -15.36 -3.37
C PRO A 93 10.22 -15.31 -3.19
N THR A 94 10.91 -16.33 -3.68
CA THR A 94 12.37 -16.25 -3.82
C THR A 94 12.68 -15.45 -5.07
N MET A 95 13.52 -14.42 -4.92
CA MET A 95 13.91 -13.53 -5.99
C MET A 95 15.30 -13.92 -6.53
N HIS A 96 15.41 -13.99 -7.85
CA HIS A 96 16.65 -14.30 -8.54
C HIS A 96 16.94 -13.24 -9.60
N TRP A 97 18.16 -12.69 -9.57
CA TRP A 97 18.68 -11.82 -10.61
C TRP A 97 19.42 -12.65 -11.67
N PRO A 98 19.43 -12.21 -12.94
CA PRO A 98 20.10 -12.95 -14.02
C PRO A 98 21.61 -13.16 -13.80
N HIS A 99 22.26 -12.22 -13.14
CA HIS A 99 23.67 -12.24 -12.83
C HIS A 99 23.91 -12.28 -11.32
N PRO A 100 25.00 -12.94 -10.85
CA PRO A 100 25.35 -12.94 -9.44
C PRO A 100 25.57 -11.51 -8.91
N LEU A 101 24.95 -11.21 -7.79
CA LEU A 101 25.09 -9.92 -7.13
C LEU A 101 26.23 -9.94 -6.13
N ARG A 102 27.01 -8.86 -6.12
CA ARG A 102 27.78 -8.49 -4.93
C ARG A 102 26.88 -7.69 -4.00
N MET A 103 27.02 -7.93 -2.71
CA MET A 103 26.22 -7.21 -1.72
C MET A 103 26.38 -5.70 -1.91
N ARG A 104 25.26 -4.97 -1.88
CA ARG A 104 25.14 -3.51 -2.02
C ARG A 104 25.35 -2.97 -3.44
N GLU A 105 25.74 -3.79 -4.41
CA GLU A 105 25.83 -3.35 -5.80
C GLU A 105 24.48 -3.50 -6.50
N LEU A 106 24.29 -2.72 -7.55
CA LEU A 106 23.15 -2.87 -8.44
C LEU A 106 23.36 -4.13 -9.33
N PRO A 107 22.31 -4.93 -9.58
CA PRO A 107 22.36 -6.02 -10.54
C PRO A 107 22.77 -5.53 -11.92
N GLU A 108 23.59 -6.31 -12.62
CA GLU A 108 23.87 -6.06 -14.03
C GLU A 108 22.63 -6.36 -14.88
N GLY A 109 22.41 -5.57 -15.94
CA GLY A 109 21.32 -5.78 -16.89
C GLY A 109 19.93 -5.40 -16.35
N LEU A 110 19.86 -4.55 -15.32
CA LEU A 110 18.59 -3.95 -14.91
C LEU A 110 17.97 -3.16 -16.07
N ARG A 111 16.65 -3.27 -16.20
CA ARG A 111 15.89 -2.38 -17.07
C ARG A 111 15.91 -0.94 -16.54
N SER A 112 15.85 0.02 -17.47
CA SER A 112 15.64 1.42 -17.06
C SER A 112 14.27 1.62 -16.39
N PRO A 113 14.04 2.71 -15.66
CA PRO A 113 12.73 3.02 -15.08
C PRO A 113 11.61 3.03 -16.14
N GLU A 114 11.88 3.55 -17.34
CA GLU A 114 10.93 3.59 -18.46
C GLU A 114 10.63 2.19 -18.99
N GLU A 115 11.65 1.35 -19.20
CA GLU A 115 11.49 -0.04 -19.65
C GLU A 115 10.74 -0.88 -18.62
N ALA A 116 10.95 -0.62 -17.32
CA ALA A 116 10.28 -1.32 -16.24
C ALA A 116 8.75 -1.13 -16.27
N THR A 117 8.23 0.00 -16.79
CA THR A 117 6.78 0.22 -16.93
C THR A 117 6.08 -0.78 -17.85
N ASN A 118 6.84 -1.47 -18.70
CA ASN A 118 6.37 -2.55 -19.57
C ASN A 118 6.93 -3.92 -19.18
N GLY A 119 7.65 -3.99 -18.05
CA GLY A 119 8.28 -5.22 -17.55
C GLY A 119 7.34 -6.08 -16.70
N GLY A 120 7.67 -7.36 -16.59
CA GLY A 120 6.96 -8.29 -15.71
C GLY A 120 5.45 -8.27 -15.90
N ARG A 121 4.72 -8.14 -14.78
CA ARG A 121 3.24 -8.08 -14.74
C ARG A 121 2.69 -6.65 -14.70
N VAL A 122 3.51 -5.62 -14.90
CA VAL A 122 3.01 -4.22 -14.95
C VAL A 122 1.94 -4.03 -16.02
N PRO A 123 2.05 -4.57 -17.24
CA PRO A 123 0.98 -4.46 -18.24
C PRO A 123 -0.34 -5.07 -17.78
N VAL A 124 -0.32 -6.13 -16.98
CA VAL A 124 -1.53 -6.73 -16.38
C VAL A 124 -2.17 -5.76 -15.39
N ALA A 125 -1.37 -5.16 -14.50
CA ALA A 125 -1.84 -4.18 -13.53
C ALA A 125 -2.48 -2.96 -14.22
N VAL A 126 -1.82 -2.42 -15.24
CA VAL A 126 -2.33 -1.31 -16.06
C VAL A 126 -3.66 -1.67 -16.74
N GLU A 127 -3.76 -2.86 -17.32
CA GLU A 127 -4.99 -3.32 -17.98
C GLU A 127 -6.14 -3.46 -16.98
N VAL A 128 -5.88 -3.96 -15.77
CA VAL A 128 -6.90 -4.03 -14.70
C VAL A 128 -7.39 -2.63 -14.34
N ILE A 129 -6.50 -1.68 -14.13
CA ILE A 129 -6.88 -0.30 -13.81
C ILE A 129 -7.74 0.29 -14.94
N ARG A 130 -7.34 0.14 -16.19
CA ARG A 130 -8.10 0.62 -17.36
C ARG A 130 -9.50 0.01 -17.43
N ARG A 131 -9.63 -1.30 -17.22
CA ARG A 131 -10.94 -1.99 -17.21
C ARG A 131 -11.83 -1.50 -16.09
N MET A 132 -11.27 -1.28 -14.90
CA MET A 132 -12.03 -0.78 -13.76
C MET A 132 -12.39 0.70 -13.95
N ASN A 133 -11.53 1.49 -14.60
CA ASN A 133 -11.79 2.88 -14.91
C ASN A 133 -12.91 3.07 -15.97
N ALA A 134 -13.02 2.12 -16.90
CA ALA A 134 -14.06 2.13 -17.94
C ALA A 134 -15.48 1.80 -17.41
N LEU A 135 -15.63 1.46 -16.13
CA LEU A 135 -16.95 1.17 -15.56
C LEU A 135 -17.82 2.44 -15.53
N PRO A 136 -19.08 2.37 -16.01
CA PRO A 136 -19.98 3.51 -16.02
C PRO A 136 -20.35 3.93 -14.58
N ASN A 137 -20.50 5.25 -14.38
CA ASN A 137 -20.92 5.84 -13.10
C ASN A 137 -20.11 5.37 -11.88
N ARG A 138 -18.80 5.21 -12.06
CA ARG A 138 -17.91 4.78 -10.99
C ARG A 138 -17.73 5.88 -9.94
N GLU A 139 -18.16 5.65 -8.73
CA GLU A 139 -18.01 6.56 -7.58
C GLU A 139 -16.89 6.14 -6.63
N PHE A 140 -16.47 4.88 -6.64
CA PHE A 140 -15.40 4.35 -5.81
C PHE A 140 -14.01 4.66 -6.37
N LEU A 141 -13.00 4.62 -5.50
CA LEU A 141 -11.61 4.89 -5.83
C LEU A 141 -10.92 3.66 -6.43
N LEU A 142 -10.09 3.86 -7.44
CA LEU A 142 -9.14 2.87 -7.92
C LEU A 142 -7.81 3.07 -7.22
N MET A 143 -7.40 2.06 -6.45
CA MET A 143 -6.17 2.08 -5.68
C MET A 143 -5.08 1.35 -6.45
N ALA A 144 -3.99 2.03 -6.73
CA ALA A 144 -2.74 1.41 -7.16
C ALA A 144 -1.77 1.31 -5.99
N GLY A 145 -0.96 0.24 -5.96
CA GLY A 145 0.14 0.09 -5.02
C GLY A 145 1.47 0.16 -5.76
N VAL A 146 2.43 0.87 -5.20
CA VAL A 146 3.83 0.87 -5.63
C VAL A 146 4.72 0.59 -4.42
N THR A 147 5.78 -0.18 -4.62
CA THR A 147 6.78 -0.40 -3.57
C THR A 147 7.51 0.90 -3.29
N GLY A 148 7.64 1.29 -2.03
CA GLY A 148 8.35 2.51 -1.67
C GLY A 148 9.86 2.44 -1.96
N PRO A 149 10.53 3.59 -2.12
CA PRO A 149 11.91 3.64 -2.62
C PRO A 149 12.93 2.96 -1.70
N LEU A 150 12.79 3.03 -0.38
CA LEU A 150 13.71 2.35 0.54
C LEU A 150 13.53 0.83 0.49
N THR A 151 12.29 0.37 0.48
CA THR A 151 11.95 -1.05 0.34
C THR A 151 12.46 -1.59 -1.00
N LEU A 152 12.25 -0.86 -2.10
CA LEU A 152 12.70 -1.27 -3.42
C LEU A 152 14.22 -1.30 -3.49
N ALA A 153 14.92 -0.30 -2.98
CA ALA A 153 16.39 -0.27 -2.91
C ALA A 153 16.95 -1.47 -2.12
N ALA A 154 16.32 -1.79 -0.97
CA ALA A 154 16.72 -2.95 -0.17
C ALA A 154 16.52 -4.28 -0.93
N ARG A 155 15.46 -4.41 -1.72
CA ARG A 155 15.20 -5.60 -2.55
C ARG A 155 16.14 -5.70 -3.73
N ILE A 156 16.39 -4.60 -4.44
CA ILE A 156 17.35 -4.57 -5.56
C ILE A 156 18.73 -5.01 -5.09
N THR A 157 19.17 -4.56 -3.93
CA THR A 157 20.49 -4.85 -3.36
C THR A 157 20.54 -6.13 -2.49
N GLN A 158 19.44 -6.89 -2.42
CA GLN A 158 19.29 -8.08 -1.56
C GLN A 158 19.54 -7.84 -0.06
N MET A 159 19.28 -6.63 0.39
CA MET A 159 19.40 -6.23 1.80
C MET A 159 18.09 -6.36 2.59
N GLU A 160 17.02 -6.87 1.96
CA GLU A 160 15.66 -6.95 2.53
C GLU A 160 15.58 -7.77 3.84
N ASN A 161 16.47 -8.75 4.01
CA ASN A 161 16.52 -9.61 5.19
C ASN A 161 17.59 -9.19 6.21
N LYS A 162 18.28 -8.07 6.01
CA LYS A 162 19.31 -7.60 6.92
C LYS A 162 18.69 -7.10 8.23
N GLN A 163 19.07 -7.70 9.33
CA GLN A 163 18.74 -7.19 10.66
C GLN A 163 19.46 -5.86 10.93
N ASN A 164 18.77 -4.92 11.57
CA ASN A 164 19.29 -3.59 11.88
C ASN A 164 19.85 -2.88 10.63
N LEU A 165 19.07 -2.89 9.54
CA LEU A 165 19.40 -2.16 8.33
C LEU A 165 19.53 -0.66 8.64
N ARG A 166 20.57 -0.02 8.12
CA ARG A 166 20.81 1.43 8.21
C ARG A 166 20.69 2.06 6.82
N SER A 167 20.40 3.35 6.77
CA SER A 167 20.33 4.10 5.50
C SER A 167 21.62 3.98 4.69
N GLU A 168 22.78 4.02 5.35
CA GLU A 168 24.11 3.86 4.76
C GLU A 168 24.41 2.46 4.19
N ASP A 169 23.59 1.47 4.50
CA ASP A 169 23.68 0.13 3.93
C ASP A 169 23.10 0.05 2.52
N LEU A 170 22.22 0.99 2.18
CA LEU A 170 21.63 1.13 0.85
C LEU A 170 22.48 2.12 0.04
N SER A 171 23.04 1.69 -1.09
CA SER A 171 23.82 2.59 -1.94
C SER A 171 22.95 3.72 -2.48
N GLU A 172 23.52 4.91 -2.64
CA GLU A 172 22.84 6.08 -3.20
C GLU A 172 22.27 5.76 -4.59
N ALA A 173 23.04 5.10 -5.44
CA ALA A 173 22.60 4.66 -6.76
C ALA A 173 21.36 3.74 -6.72
N ALA A 174 21.25 2.85 -5.71
CA ALA A 174 20.07 1.99 -5.54
C ALA A 174 18.85 2.78 -5.09
N GLN A 175 19.05 3.78 -4.22
CA GLN A 175 17.97 4.65 -3.75
C GLN A 175 17.46 5.56 -4.88
N GLU A 176 18.35 6.17 -5.67
CA GLU A 176 18.01 7.01 -6.83
C GLU A 176 17.27 6.22 -7.91
N LEU A 177 17.76 5.01 -8.25
CA LEU A 177 17.09 4.12 -9.18
C LEU A 177 15.70 3.75 -8.66
N ALA A 178 15.58 3.35 -7.41
CA ALA A 178 14.32 2.99 -6.79
C ALA A 178 13.32 4.17 -6.81
N GLY A 179 13.75 5.37 -6.44
CA GLY A 179 12.92 6.58 -6.50
C GLY A 179 12.41 6.87 -7.92
N SER A 180 13.28 6.72 -8.92
CA SER A 180 12.92 6.90 -10.33
C SER A 180 11.91 5.86 -10.80
N VAL A 181 12.13 4.58 -10.49
CA VAL A 181 11.21 3.47 -10.83
C VAL A 181 9.84 3.68 -10.19
N VAL A 182 9.79 4.02 -8.90
CA VAL A 182 8.55 4.26 -8.17
C VAL A 182 7.76 5.41 -8.78
N THR A 183 8.44 6.49 -9.17
CA THR A 183 7.82 7.65 -9.83
C THR A 183 7.23 7.27 -11.18
N GLN A 184 7.95 6.53 -12.03
CA GLN A 184 7.47 6.08 -13.33
C GLN A 184 6.30 5.10 -13.21
N MET A 185 6.35 4.15 -12.25
CA MET A 185 5.24 3.24 -11.99
C MET A 185 3.99 3.98 -11.53
N ALA A 186 4.12 4.94 -10.61
CA ALA A 186 3.00 5.77 -10.16
C ALA A 186 2.38 6.53 -11.32
N SER A 187 3.19 7.18 -12.19
CA SER A 187 2.72 7.87 -13.40
C SER A 187 1.94 6.93 -14.32
N THR A 188 2.49 5.75 -14.60
CA THR A 188 1.87 4.73 -15.44
C THR A 188 0.49 4.29 -14.93
N PHE A 189 0.35 4.10 -13.62
CA PHE A 189 -0.93 3.71 -13.02
C PHE A 189 -1.94 4.87 -13.00
N LEU A 190 -1.47 6.10 -12.80
CA LEU A 190 -2.30 7.30 -12.85
C LEU A 190 -2.82 7.57 -14.26
N GLU A 191 -1.99 7.42 -15.29
CA GLU A 191 -2.39 7.48 -16.69
C GLU A 191 -3.44 6.41 -17.06
N ALA A 192 -3.39 5.25 -16.42
CA ALA A 192 -4.40 4.22 -16.57
C ALA A 192 -5.72 4.54 -15.85
N GLY A 193 -5.75 5.53 -14.95
CA GLY A 193 -6.93 6.04 -14.26
C GLY A 193 -7.03 5.70 -12.77
N ALA A 194 -5.91 5.47 -12.09
CA ALA A 194 -5.89 5.33 -10.63
C ALA A 194 -6.27 6.66 -9.95
N ASP A 195 -7.08 6.58 -8.88
CA ASP A 195 -7.50 7.74 -8.09
C ASP A 195 -6.67 7.93 -6.82
N THR A 196 -5.93 6.90 -6.41
CA THR A 196 -5.02 6.94 -5.25
C THR A 196 -3.86 5.98 -5.46
N VAL A 197 -2.69 6.37 -4.97
CA VAL A 197 -1.49 5.54 -5.00
C VAL A 197 -0.99 5.33 -3.58
N PHE A 198 -0.90 4.06 -3.18
CA PHE A 198 -0.29 3.63 -1.93
C PHE A 198 1.18 3.35 -2.19
N ILE A 199 2.05 4.16 -1.59
CA ILE A 199 3.50 3.97 -1.58
C ILE A 199 3.82 3.07 -0.40
N TYR A 200 4.10 1.80 -0.68
CA TYR A 200 4.25 0.72 0.29
C TYR A 200 5.69 0.62 0.79
N GLU A 201 5.97 1.17 1.99
CA GLU A 201 7.27 1.03 2.64
C GLU A 201 7.21 -0.01 3.76
N GLU A 202 7.73 -1.19 3.45
CA GLU A 202 7.80 -2.32 4.37
C GLU A 202 9.14 -2.37 5.10
N ILE A 203 10.23 -2.03 4.40
CA ILE A 203 11.59 -2.08 4.90
C ILE A 203 12.07 -0.64 5.07
N ILE A 204 12.09 -0.21 6.33
CA ILE A 204 12.56 1.11 6.69
C ILE A 204 13.84 0.94 7.51
N PRO A 205 15.00 1.41 7.02
CA PRO A 205 16.23 1.40 7.80
C PRO A 205 16.09 2.30 9.02
N ALA A 206 16.95 2.11 10.03
CA ALA A 206 17.05 3.06 11.12
C ALA A 206 17.40 4.45 10.57
N LEU A 207 16.58 5.45 10.91
CA LEU A 207 16.64 6.80 10.35
C LEU A 207 17.20 7.78 11.40
N SER A 208 18.10 8.66 10.95
CA SER A 208 18.37 9.93 11.62
C SER A 208 17.43 11.02 11.08
N ALA A 209 17.51 12.24 11.62
CA ALA A 209 16.77 13.38 11.07
C ALA A 209 17.16 13.63 9.59
N GLU A 210 18.47 13.61 9.30
CA GLU A 210 18.99 13.75 7.93
C GLU A 210 18.53 12.59 7.02
N GLY A 211 18.48 11.37 7.54
CA GLY A 211 17.96 10.20 6.82
C GLY A 211 16.48 10.34 6.50
N CYS A 212 15.69 10.91 7.40
CA CYS A 212 14.29 11.22 7.19
C CYS A 212 14.08 12.27 6.10
N ASP A 213 14.92 13.33 6.09
CA ASP A 213 14.91 14.38 5.06
C ASP A 213 15.35 13.82 3.69
N ALA A 214 16.36 12.96 3.65
CA ALA A 214 16.79 12.29 2.43
C ALA A 214 15.67 11.39 1.86
N TRP A 215 14.98 10.65 2.71
CA TRP A 215 13.83 9.85 2.30
C TRP A 215 12.65 10.71 1.80
N ALA A 216 12.37 11.85 2.47
CA ALA A 216 11.38 12.81 2.01
C ALA A 216 11.70 13.33 0.59
N ASN A 217 12.98 13.62 0.32
CA ASN A 217 13.45 14.05 -1.00
C ASN A 217 13.29 12.95 -2.06
N LEU A 218 13.50 11.68 -1.71
CA LEU A 218 13.26 10.54 -2.60
C LEU A 218 11.76 10.36 -2.93
N LEU A 219 10.87 10.63 -1.97
CA LEU A 219 9.42 10.50 -2.14
C LEU A 219 8.80 11.68 -2.88
N ALA A 220 9.41 12.87 -2.78
CA ALA A 220 8.83 14.11 -3.29
C ALA A 220 8.44 14.05 -4.80
N PRO A 221 9.26 13.53 -5.73
CA PRO A 221 8.87 13.40 -7.12
C PRO A 221 7.61 12.55 -7.32
N THR A 222 7.53 11.40 -6.65
CA THR A 222 6.37 10.51 -6.71
C THR A 222 5.11 11.18 -6.16
N ILE A 223 5.20 11.82 -5.00
CA ILE A 223 4.07 12.53 -4.39
C ILE A 223 3.60 13.68 -5.29
N ASN A 224 4.52 14.43 -5.87
CA ASN A 224 4.20 15.53 -6.77
C ASN A 224 3.49 15.04 -8.04
N VAL A 225 3.94 13.95 -8.64
CA VAL A 225 3.27 13.32 -9.80
C VAL A 225 1.86 12.88 -9.41
N ILE A 226 1.67 12.20 -8.28
CA ILE A 226 0.35 11.77 -7.83
C ILE A 226 -0.59 12.97 -7.66
N ARG A 227 -0.11 14.04 -7.02
CA ARG A 227 -0.90 15.27 -6.83
C ARG A 227 -1.19 16.01 -8.14
N PHE A 228 -0.27 15.99 -9.10
CA PHE A 228 -0.49 16.57 -10.43
C PHE A 228 -1.67 15.92 -11.15
N TYR A 229 -1.88 14.61 -10.99
CA TYR A 229 -3.05 13.89 -11.49
C TYR A 229 -4.30 14.04 -10.61
N GLU A 230 -4.30 14.93 -9.62
CA GLU A 230 -5.37 15.09 -8.62
C GLU A 230 -5.73 13.78 -7.89
N ALA A 231 -4.79 12.84 -7.82
CA ALA A 231 -4.92 11.58 -7.09
C ALA A 231 -4.40 11.71 -5.65
N LEU A 232 -4.88 10.85 -4.75
CA LEU A 232 -4.52 10.88 -3.34
C LEU A 232 -3.24 10.09 -3.07
N PRO A 233 -2.12 10.73 -2.67
CA PRO A 233 -0.92 10.02 -2.27
C PRO A 233 -1.06 9.49 -0.83
N VAL A 234 -0.77 8.21 -0.65
CA VAL A 234 -0.78 7.55 0.66
C VAL A 234 0.58 6.90 0.91
N LEU A 235 1.33 7.40 1.88
CA LEU A 235 2.51 6.71 2.38
C LEU A 235 2.04 5.63 3.37
N TYR A 236 2.24 4.39 3.00
CA TYR A 236 1.71 3.25 3.72
C TYR A 236 2.82 2.43 4.38
N LEU A 237 2.76 2.33 5.71
CA LEU A 237 3.79 1.78 6.60
C LEU A 237 3.22 0.56 7.34
N PRO A 238 3.09 -0.61 6.67
CA PRO A 238 2.40 -1.79 7.22
C PRO A 238 3.18 -2.50 8.30
N CYS A 239 4.50 -2.47 8.21
CA CYS A 239 5.41 -3.17 9.10
C CYS A 239 6.23 -2.14 9.86
N ALA A 240 6.03 -2.04 11.14
CA ALA A 240 7.02 -1.41 11.96
C ALA A 240 7.54 -2.44 12.96
N PRO A 241 8.84 -2.58 13.06
CA PRO A 241 9.40 -1.96 14.22
C PRO A 241 10.27 -0.77 13.80
N ILE A 242 9.65 0.38 13.55
CA ILE A 242 10.37 1.63 13.57
C ILE A 242 10.49 1.99 15.06
N PRO A 243 11.68 2.31 15.58
CA PRO A 243 11.84 2.82 16.93
C PRO A 243 10.87 3.99 17.18
N PHE A 244 10.31 4.07 18.38
CA PHE A 244 9.26 5.07 18.69
C PHE A 244 9.70 6.52 18.39
N GLU A 245 10.97 6.81 18.61
CA GLU A 245 11.60 8.11 18.34
C GLU A 245 11.58 8.45 16.84
N ASP A 246 11.78 7.47 15.97
CA ASP A 246 11.77 7.64 14.51
C ASP A 246 10.34 7.88 13.98
N TRP A 247 9.31 7.33 14.65
CA TRP A 247 7.91 7.61 14.31
C TRP A 247 7.56 9.08 14.45
N ASP A 248 8.08 9.74 15.47
CA ASP A 248 7.86 11.18 15.65
C ASP A 248 8.47 12.00 14.52
N LEU A 249 9.66 11.62 14.06
CA LEU A 249 10.28 12.27 12.90
C LEU A 249 9.42 12.10 11.64
N ILE A 250 8.96 10.88 11.36
CA ILE A 250 8.15 10.59 10.17
C ILE A 250 6.80 11.32 10.22
N PHE A 251 6.11 11.31 11.38
CA PHE A 251 4.78 11.91 11.48
C PHE A 251 4.78 13.44 11.57
N ARG A 252 5.87 14.07 12.00
CA ARG A 252 6.00 15.52 12.00
C ARG A 252 6.33 16.12 10.63
N GLN A 253 6.87 15.33 9.71
CA GLN A 253 7.20 15.83 8.38
C GLN A 253 5.95 16.09 7.54
N HIS A 254 5.86 17.26 6.90
CA HIS A 254 4.78 17.61 5.98
C HIS A 254 5.09 17.12 4.56
N TRP A 255 4.86 15.84 4.30
CA TRP A 255 5.15 15.25 2.98
C TRP A 255 4.00 15.36 1.97
N HIS A 256 3.00 16.18 2.24
CA HIS A 256 1.83 16.37 1.37
C HIS A 256 1.11 15.06 0.97
N CYS A 257 1.15 14.05 1.81
CA CYS A 257 0.48 12.77 1.64
C CYS A 257 -0.22 12.34 2.95
N VAL A 258 -1.16 11.40 2.83
CA VAL A 258 -1.74 10.74 4.01
C VAL A 258 -0.80 9.62 4.46
N LYS A 259 -0.37 9.66 5.71
CA LYS A 259 0.48 8.60 6.29
C LYS A 259 -0.39 7.56 6.96
N CYS A 260 -0.33 6.32 6.48
CA CYS A 260 -1.05 5.19 7.07
C CYS A 260 -0.07 4.26 7.80
N ALA A 261 -0.37 3.96 9.05
CA ALA A 261 0.40 3.01 9.85
C ALA A 261 -0.51 2.00 10.56
N ARG A 262 0.06 0.91 11.07
CA ARG A 262 -0.69 -0.11 11.82
C ARG A 262 -1.40 0.51 13.02
N LEU A 263 -2.62 0.04 13.26
CA LEU A 263 -3.46 0.52 14.37
C LEU A 263 -2.79 0.33 15.74
N ASP A 264 -2.12 -0.79 15.96
CA ASP A 264 -1.43 -1.07 17.22
C ASP A 264 -0.31 -0.08 17.51
N VAL A 265 0.46 0.32 16.49
CA VAL A 265 1.53 1.32 16.61
C VAL A 265 0.95 2.70 16.98
N ILE A 266 -0.09 3.13 16.25
CA ILE A 266 -0.75 4.41 16.53
C ILE A 266 -1.40 4.42 17.92
N ALA A 267 -2.01 3.30 18.32
CA ALA A 267 -2.63 3.15 19.63
C ALA A 267 -1.60 3.20 20.77
N MET A 268 -0.42 2.58 20.62
CA MET A 268 0.67 2.69 21.59
C MET A 268 1.13 4.13 21.73
N ARG A 269 1.41 4.82 20.63
CA ARG A 269 1.84 6.23 20.63
C ARG A 269 0.86 7.14 21.37
N ARG A 270 -0.45 6.93 21.18
CA ARG A 270 -1.50 7.70 21.87
C ARG A 270 -1.50 7.46 23.39
N ARG A 271 -1.27 6.23 23.84
CA ARG A 271 -1.22 5.88 25.27
C ARG A 271 -0.04 6.55 25.99
N GLU A 272 1.06 6.76 25.30
CA GLU A 272 2.26 7.41 25.83
C GLU A 272 2.19 8.95 25.79
N GLY A 273 1.02 9.53 25.50
CA GLY A 273 0.79 10.97 25.49
C GLY A 273 1.18 11.68 24.20
N GLY A 274 1.63 10.92 23.17
CA GLY A 274 1.91 11.45 21.85
C GLY A 274 0.62 11.86 21.12
N ARG A 275 0.66 12.93 20.34
CA ARG A 275 -0.42 13.25 19.40
C ARG A 275 -0.35 12.26 18.22
N ALA A 276 -1.50 11.79 17.72
CA ALA A 276 -1.54 10.95 16.55
C ALA A 276 -0.89 11.64 15.34
N THR A 277 -1.14 12.96 15.21
CA THR A 277 -0.51 13.83 14.22
C THR A 277 -0.62 15.30 14.67
N ASP A 278 0.13 16.19 14.06
CA ASP A 278 0.07 17.65 14.28
C ASP A 278 -1.05 18.32 13.44
N GLY A 279 -2.19 17.64 13.28
CA GLY A 279 -3.32 18.11 12.48
C GLY A 279 -3.26 17.65 11.00
N THR A 280 -2.23 16.92 10.58
CA THR A 280 -2.16 16.35 9.24
C THR A 280 -3.07 15.11 9.11
N PRO A 281 -3.73 14.89 7.95
CA PRO A 281 -4.51 13.69 7.70
C PRO A 281 -3.66 12.43 7.86
N PHE A 282 -4.18 11.44 8.57
CA PHE A 282 -3.51 10.15 8.76
C PHE A 282 -4.49 9.00 8.57
N GLY A 283 -3.94 7.80 8.35
CA GLY A 283 -4.71 6.57 8.21
C GLY A 283 -4.28 5.51 9.22
N ILE A 284 -5.17 4.57 9.48
CA ILE A 284 -4.90 3.39 10.28
C ILE A 284 -5.00 2.13 9.42
N ALA A 285 -4.06 1.21 9.62
CA ALA A 285 -4.06 -0.10 8.99
C ALA A 285 -4.42 -1.18 10.01
N LEU A 286 -5.50 -1.91 9.73
CA LEU A 286 -5.99 -2.98 10.59
C LEU A 286 -5.06 -4.19 10.53
N PRO A 287 -4.59 -4.73 11.66
CA PRO A 287 -3.70 -5.88 11.69
C PRO A 287 -4.29 -7.11 10.98
N LEU A 288 -3.49 -7.82 10.19
CA LEU A 288 -3.94 -9.00 9.43
C LEU A 288 -4.37 -10.17 10.33
N ASP A 289 -3.91 -10.22 11.57
CA ASP A 289 -4.32 -11.23 12.56
C ASP A 289 -5.83 -11.18 12.85
N ALA A 290 -6.45 -9.99 12.70
CA ALA A 290 -7.90 -9.85 12.84
C ALA A 290 -8.68 -10.64 11.76
N PHE A 291 -8.05 -11.00 10.64
CA PHE A 291 -8.68 -11.70 9.52
C PHE A 291 -8.39 -13.19 9.50
N ARG A 292 -7.65 -13.71 10.47
CA ARG A 292 -7.37 -15.13 10.60
C ARG A 292 -8.50 -15.86 11.33
N PRO A 293 -9.06 -16.94 10.75
CA PRO A 293 -10.16 -17.68 11.36
C PRO A 293 -9.75 -18.46 12.64
N ASP A 294 -8.47 -18.79 12.78
CA ASP A 294 -7.89 -19.52 13.92
C ASP A 294 -7.57 -18.62 15.12
N VAL A 295 -7.45 -17.34 14.93
CA VAL A 295 -7.36 -16.35 16.00
C VAL A 295 -8.79 -15.98 16.40
N GLY A 296 -9.32 -16.69 17.41
CA GLY A 296 -10.71 -16.52 17.85
C GLY A 296 -11.09 -15.05 18.04
N TYR A 297 -12.20 -14.67 17.46
CA TYR A 297 -12.86 -13.37 17.65
C TYR A 297 -13.07 -13.21 19.16
N GLY A 298 -12.26 -12.46 19.81
CA GLY A 298 -12.30 -12.34 21.28
C GLY A 298 -10.95 -12.16 21.94
N LYS A 299 -9.84 -12.33 21.24
CA LYS A 299 -8.49 -12.22 21.81
C LYS A 299 -7.64 -11.08 21.26
N SER A 300 -8.08 -10.38 20.22
CA SER A 300 -7.37 -9.21 19.73
C SER A 300 -7.71 -7.97 20.58
N PRO A 301 -6.74 -7.19 21.05
CA PRO A 301 -6.98 -5.93 21.75
C PRO A 301 -7.70 -4.88 20.88
N PHE A 302 -7.91 -5.16 19.59
CA PHE A 302 -8.54 -4.28 18.59
C PHE A 302 -9.94 -4.76 18.19
N GLN A 303 -10.65 -5.48 19.06
CA GLN A 303 -11.99 -6.05 18.78
C GLN A 303 -13.05 -5.00 18.47
N ASP A 304 -12.91 -3.83 19.00
CA ASP A 304 -13.83 -2.72 18.73
C ASP A 304 -13.19 -1.68 17.82
N ILE A 305 -13.11 -2.03 16.53
CA ILE A 305 -12.62 -1.15 15.47
C ILE A 305 -13.37 0.19 15.48
N ARG A 306 -14.68 0.18 15.78
CA ARG A 306 -15.50 1.38 15.82
C ARG A 306 -15.04 2.33 16.93
N THR A 307 -14.79 1.83 18.12
CA THR A 307 -14.26 2.62 19.23
C THR A 307 -12.90 3.24 18.87
N TRP A 308 -12.01 2.46 18.25
CA TRP A 308 -10.71 2.99 17.81
C TRP A 308 -10.85 4.08 16.75
N ILE A 309 -11.72 3.89 15.75
CA ILE A 309 -11.98 4.90 14.72
C ILE A 309 -12.54 6.18 15.36
N SER A 310 -13.52 6.05 16.27
CA SER A 310 -14.10 7.21 16.96
C SER A 310 -13.09 7.94 17.84
N TYR A 311 -12.18 7.22 18.47
CA TYR A 311 -11.15 7.80 19.34
C TYR A 311 -10.02 8.47 18.54
N LEU A 312 -9.54 7.82 17.47
CA LEU A 312 -8.40 8.30 16.69
C LEU A 312 -8.80 9.28 15.59
N GLN A 313 -10.02 9.20 15.08
CA GLN A 313 -10.54 10.00 13.96
C GLN A 313 -9.62 9.98 12.72
N PRO A 314 -9.25 8.79 12.21
CA PRO A 314 -8.40 8.69 11.03
C PRO A 314 -9.14 9.19 9.78
N SER A 315 -8.39 9.65 8.78
CA SER A 315 -8.92 10.00 7.45
C SER A 315 -9.07 8.78 6.55
N ILE A 316 -8.27 7.73 6.78
CA ILE A 316 -8.29 6.48 6.03
C ILE A 316 -8.27 5.30 7.00
N VAL A 317 -9.06 4.27 6.67
CA VAL A 317 -8.98 2.93 7.28
C VAL A 317 -8.62 1.94 6.18
N THR A 318 -7.52 1.22 6.35
CA THR A 318 -7.04 0.19 5.44
C THR A 318 -6.69 -1.10 6.19
N THR A 319 -6.11 -2.09 5.54
CA THR A 319 -5.59 -3.33 6.17
C THR A 319 -4.06 -3.31 6.19
N ALA A 320 -3.43 -3.95 7.17
CA ALA A 320 -1.98 -4.00 7.32
C ALA A 320 -1.34 -5.01 6.32
N GLY A 321 -1.66 -4.85 5.04
CA GLY A 321 -1.25 -5.71 3.93
C GLY A 321 -2.46 -6.29 3.20
N ASP A 322 -2.17 -7.13 2.20
CA ASP A 322 -3.19 -7.86 1.46
C ASP A 322 -3.83 -8.94 2.33
N VAL A 323 -5.15 -8.95 2.37
CA VAL A 323 -5.91 -9.93 3.15
C VAL A 323 -5.61 -11.35 2.62
N PRO A 324 -5.19 -12.29 3.50
CA PRO A 324 -4.77 -13.62 3.07
C PRO A 324 -5.83 -14.37 2.25
N VAL A 325 -5.40 -15.10 1.23
CA VAL A 325 -6.25 -15.93 0.35
C VAL A 325 -7.10 -16.92 1.14
N ALA A 326 -6.59 -17.45 2.26
CA ALA A 326 -7.29 -18.39 3.12
C ALA A 326 -8.50 -17.76 3.85
N THR A 327 -8.60 -16.45 3.90
CA THR A 327 -9.67 -15.75 4.62
C THR A 327 -11.05 -16.09 4.05
N ASP A 328 -12.02 -16.31 4.95
CA ASP A 328 -13.41 -16.45 4.56
C ASP A 328 -14.09 -15.09 4.39
N MET A 329 -14.85 -14.91 3.31
CA MET A 329 -15.53 -13.65 3.01
C MET A 329 -16.53 -13.25 4.09
N LYS A 330 -17.22 -14.20 4.74
CA LYS A 330 -18.18 -13.91 5.82
C LYS A 330 -17.43 -13.40 7.05
N HIS A 331 -16.29 -14.04 7.37
CA HIS A 331 -15.43 -13.59 8.47
C HIS A 331 -14.87 -12.19 8.18
N LEU A 332 -14.35 -11.95 6.99
CA LEU A 332 -13.85 -10.63 6.56
C LEU A 332 -14.93 -9.55 6.70
N THR A 333 -16.14 -9.81 6.19
CA THR A 333 -17.26 -8.87 6.29
C THR A 333 -17.57 -8.53 7.74
N LYS A 334 -17.64 -9.56 8.60
CA LYS A 334 -17.93 -9.40 10.03
C LYS A 334 -16.87 -8.55 10.75
N VAL A 335 -15.59 -8.79 10.49
CA VAL A 335 -14.48 -7.99 11.06
C VAL A 335 -14.61 -6.52 10.65
N LEU A 336 -15.01 -6.29 9.41
CA LEU A 336 -15.09 -4.95 8.84
C LEU A 336 -16.43 -4.22 9.10
N GLU A 337 -17.41 -4.85 9.78
CA GLU A 337 -18.69 -4.21 10.14
C GLU A 337 -18.54 -2.97 11.02
N GLY A 338 -17.45 -2.90 11.81
CA GLY A 338 -17.14 -1.73 12.65
C GLY A 338 -16.64 -0.50 11.88
N VAL A 339 -16.28 -0.63 10.60
CA VAL A 339 -15.76 0.49 9.80
C VAL A 339 -16.91 1.26 9.19
N PRO A 340 -17.03 2.60 9.42
CA PRO A 340 -18.03 3.44 8.78
C PRO A 340 -17.93 3.40 7.27
N ARG A 341 -19.04 3.20 6.58
CA ARG A 341 -19.11 3.07 5.10
C ARG A 341 -20.07 4.11 4.53
N GLY A 342 -19.88 4.45 3.26
CA GLY A 342 -20.90 5.17 2.50
C GLY A 342 -22.17 4.30 2.32
N VAL A 343 -23.30 4.95 2.20
CA VAL A 343 -24.61 4.32 1.91
C VAL A 343 -24.65 3.84 0.47
#